data_cbe925da38a9622dffb61a4cfbb3ce6d
#
_entry.id   cbe925da38a9622dffb61a4cfbb3ce6d
#
_cell.length_a   1.000
_cell.length_b   1.000
_cell.length_c   1.000
_cell.angle_alpha   90.00
_cell.angle_beta   90.00
_cell.angle_gamma   90.00
#
_symmetry.space_group_name_H-M   'P 1'
#
loop_
_entity.id
_entity.type
_entity.pdbx_description
1 polymer ?
#
loop_
_entity_poly.entity_id
_entity_poly.type
_entity_poly.pdbx_seq_one_letter_code
_entity_poly.pdbx_strand_id
1 'polypeptide(L)'
;MKNFLISYIYRLWDNRVKPIKAIKAIIALSKDNEDTTQVFHVIDALKGRSDRKYFKIFSKSEIGKKVLKNRVHLVDTLKDKETLSKLPKNTLGYKYYEFIYKENLSPEELINASESSKKEFGNRTDDEIFFNIRKRDMHDLWHVTTGYGRDPLGELSL
;
A
#
# COMPACT_ATOMS: atom_id res chain seq x y z
N MET A 1 -21.14 -5.95 26.73
CA MET A 1 -21.70 -6.70 25.59
C MET A 1 -22.11 -5.81 24.42
N LYS A 2 -22.83 -4.70 24.58
CA LYS A 2 -23.25 -3.81 23.47
C LYS A 2 -22.07 -3.29 22.62
N ASN A 3 -21.00 -2.83 23.24
CA ASN A 3 -19.83 -2.32 22.52
C ASN A 3 -19.09 -3.39 21.68
N PHE A 4 -19.10 -4.65 22.15
CA PHE A 4 -18.50 -5.76 21.41
C PHE A 4 -19.31 -6.12 20.15
N LEU A 5 -20.64 -6.12 20.26
CA LEU A 5 -21.53 -6.41 19.14
C LEU A 5 -21.45 -5.32 18.05
N ILE A 6 -21.42 -4.06 18.48
CA ILE A 6 -21.30 -2.91 17.61
C ILE A 6 -19.95 -2.95 16.88
N SER A 7 -18.85 -3.17 17.59
CA SER A 7 -17.51 -3.35 17.03
C SER A 7 -17.46 -4.53 16.04
N TYR A 8 -18.13 -5.64 16.35
CA TYR A 8 -18.19 -6.81 15.47
C TYR A 8 -18.98 -6.51 14.18
N ILE A 9 -20.11 -5.79 14.26
CA ILE A 9 -20.91 -5.38 13.09
C ILE A 9 -20.14 -4.41 12.21
N TYR A 10 -19.48 -3.39 12.80
CA TYR A 10 -18.61 -2.48 12.05
C TYR A 10 -17.47 -3.23 11.35
N ARG A 11 -16.89 -4.23 12.02
CA ARG A 11 -15.84 -5.08 11.47
C ARG A 11 -16.31 -5.94 10.29
N LEU A 12 -17.56 -6.40 10.31
CA LEU A 12 -18.17 -7.13 9.18
C LEU A 12 -18.45 -6.22 8.00
N TRP A 13 -18.89 -4.99 8.25
CA TRP A 13 -19.19 -3.99 7.22
C TRP A 13 -17.91 -3.44 6.55
N ASP A 14 -16.90 -3.17 7.33
CA ASP A 14 -15.63 -2.63 6.84
C ASP A 14 -14.83 -3.63 5.99
N ASN A 15 -15.08 -4.92 6.19
CA ASN A 15 -14.44 -6.02 5.44
C ASN A 15 -15.22 -6.43 4.17
N ARG A 16 -16.15 -5.63 3.68
CA ARG A 16 -16.86 -5.90 2.42
C ARG A 16 -16.23 -5.13 1.27
N VAL A 17 -16.24 -5.73 0.10
CA VAL A 17 -15.95 -5.01 -1.16
C VAL A 17 -17.03 -3.95 -1.38
N LYS A 18 -16.63 -2.73 -1.73
CA LYS A 18 -17.49 -1.56 -1.92
C LYS A 18 -17.44 -1.10 -3.38
N PRO A 19 -18.07 -1.82 -4.32
CA PRO A 19 -17.87 -1.63 -5.75
C PRO A 19 -18.25 -0.21 -6.22
N ILE A 20 -19.33 0.37 -5.69
CA ILE A 20 -19.75 1.74 -6.05
C ILE A 20 -18.68 2.77 -5.64
N LYS A 21 -18.04 2.57 -4.48
CA LYS A 21 -16.96 3.46 -4.02
C LYS A 21 -15.73 3.31 -4.91
N ALA A 22 -15.41 2.08 -5.32
CA ALA A 22 -14.30 1.81 -6.26
C ALA A 22 -14.54 2.51 -7.60
N ILE A 23 -15.73 2.35 -8.20
CA ILE A 23 -16.08 2.98 -9.49
C ILE A 23 -15.96 4.52 -9.40
N LYS A 24 -16.45 5.14 -8.32
CA LYS A 24 -16.31 6.58 -8.12
C LYS A 24 -14.85 7.03 -8.06
N ALA A 25 -14.01 6.30 -7.36
CA ALA A 25 -12.59 6.60 -7.26
C ALA A 25 -11.86 6.39 -8.60
N ILE A 26 -12.21 5.35 -9.38
CA ILE A 26 -11.68 5.12 -10.73
C ILE A 26 -12.05 6.27 -11.67
N ILE A 27 -13.30 6.73 -11.64
CA ILE A 27 -13.76 7.88 -12.46
C ILE A 27 -13.01 9.16 -12.04
N ALA A 28 -12.75 9.37 -10.76
CA ALA A 28 -11.98 10.51 -10.28
C ALA A 28 -10.52 10.42 -10.77
N LEU A 29 -9.89 9.24 -10.62
CA LEU A 29 -8.52 8.97 -11.09
C LEU A 29 -8.39 9.15 -12.61
N SER A 30 -9.42 8.78 -13.41
CA SER A 30 -9.38 8.97 -14.87
C SER A 30 -9.47 10.44 -15.31
N LYS A 31 -9.91 11.33 -14.41
CA LYS A 31 -9.96 12.80 -14.68
C LYS A 31 -8.68 13.49 -14.24
N ASP A 32 -8.03 12.97 -13.23
CA ASP A 32 -6.78 13.45 -12.68
C ASP A 32 -5.94 12.24 -12.25
N ASN A 33 -5.09 11.78 -13.15
CA ASN A 33 -4.22 10.61 -12.95
C ASN A 33 -3.04 10.87 -11.98
N GLU A 34 -2.81 12.13 -11.62
CA GLU A 34 -1.82 12.49 -10.59
C GLU A 34 -2.41 12.46 -9.16
N ASP A 35 -3.74 12.35 -9.01
CA ASP A 35 -4.37 12.22 -7.70
C ASP A 35 -4.18 10.80 -7.11
N THR A 36 -2.99 10.56 -6.59
CA THR A 36 -2.62 9.29 -5.94
C THR A 36 -3.56 8.89 -4.80
N THR A 37 -4.29 9.84 -4.21
CA THR A 37 -5.29 9.57 -3.16
C THR A 37 -6.40 8.66 -3.66
N GLN A 38 -6.80 8.81 -4.94
CA GLN A 38 -7.84 7.97 -5.55
C GLN A 38 -7.40 6.51 -5.69
N VAL A 39 -6.12 6.25 -5.93
CA VAL A 39 -5.56 4.89 -5.94
C VAL A 39 -5.82 4.20 -4.60
N PHE A 40 -5.52 4.87 -3.49
CA PHE A 40 -5.79 4.32 -2.16
C PHE A 40 -7.28 4.13 -1.88
N HIS A 41 -8.15 5.00 -2.43
CA HIS A 41 -9.59 4.82 -2.33
C HIS A 41 -10.08 3.59 -3.10
N VAL A 42 -9.52 3.30 -4.28
CA VAL A 42 -9.80 2.06 -5.04
C VAL A 42 -9.35 0.84 -4.24
N ILE A 43 -8.10 0.83 -3.79
CA ILE A 43 -7.55 -0.26 -2.98
C ILE A 43 -8.42 -0.50 -1.73
N ASP A 44 -8.76 0.56 -0.96
CA ASP A 44 -9.61 0.44 0.23
C ASP A 44 -10.99 -0.10 -0.08
N ALA A 45 -11.55 0.26 -1.22
CA ALA A 45 -12.87 -0.18 -1.61
C ALA A 45 -12.91 -1.64 -2.08
N LEU A 46 -11.84 -2.13 -2.70
CA LEU A 46 -11.77 -3.49 -3.28
C LEU A 46 -11.12 -4.53 -2.37
N LYS A 47 -10.30 -4.13 -1.39
CA LYS A 47 -9.53 -5.07 -0.55
C LYS A 47 -10.37 -6.11 0.19
N GLY A 48 -11.61 -5.78 0.59
CA GLY A 48 -12.50 -6.70 1.30
C GLY A 48 -11.81 -7.37 2.50
N ARG A 49 -11.77 -8.71 2.51
CA ARG A 49 -11.09 -9.53 3.54
C ARG A 49 -9.65 -9.88 3.20
N SER A 50 -9.15 -9.42 2.07
CA SER A 50 -7.82 -9.84 1.55
C SER A 50 -6.70 -9.44 2.50
N ASP A 51 -6.72 -8.23 3.06
CA ASP A 51 -5.70 -7.76 3.99
C ASP A 51 -5.44 -8.73 5.15
N ARG A 52 -6.52 -9.23 5.76
CA ARG A 52 -6.41 -10.21 6.87
C ARG A 52 -5.90 -11.56 6.40
N LYS A 53 -6.35 -12.00 5.21
CA LYS A 53 -5.87 -13.27 4.64
C LYS A 53 -4.37 -13.17 4.36
N TYR A 54 -3.91 -12.11 3.74
CA TYR A 54 -2.50 -11.89 3.45
C TYR A 54 -1.67 -11.70 4.73
N PHE A 55 -2.15 -10.91 5.69
CA PHE A 55 -1.48 -10.80 6.99
C PHE A 55 -1.33 -12.16 7.67
N LYS A 56 -2.37 -12.99 7.67
CA LYS A 56 -2.33 -14.34 8.27
C LYS A 56 -1.30 -15.25 7.58
N ILE A 57 -1.15 -15.15 6.26
CA ILE A 57 -0.14 -15.90 5.50
C ILE A 57 1.25 -15.34 5.83
N PHE A 58 1.41 -14.02 5.75
CA PHE A 58 2.66 -13.34 6.02
C PHE A 58 3.19 -13.62 7.43
N SER A 59 2.37 -13.42 8.47
CA SER A 59 2.76 -13.60 9.87
C SER A 59 3.17 -15.03 10.24
N LYS A 60 2.73 -16.02 9.45
CA LYS A 60 3.11 -17.43 9.64
C LYS A 60 4.39 -17.82 8.91
N SER A 61 4.76 -17.08 7.86
CA SER A 61 5.99 -17.34 7.11
C SER A 61 7.23 -16.99 7.92
N GLU A 62 8.35 -17.68 7.65
CA GLU A 62 9.62 -17.40 8.34
C GLU A 62 10.12 -15.99 8.08
N ILE A 63 9.96 -15.49 6.85
CA ILE A 63 10.28 -14.11 6.49
C ILE A 63 9.38 -13.13 7.24
N GLY A 64 8.07 -13.38 7.28
CA GLY A 64 7.12 -12.52 7.96
C GLY A 64 7.38 -12.42 9.46
N LYS A 65 7.66 -13.55 10.13
CA LYS A 65 8.05 -13.56 11.54
C LYS A 65 9.30 -12.70 11.80
N LYS A 66 10.30 -12.82 10.92
CA LYS A 66 11.55 -12.07 11.03
C LYS A 66 11.33 -10.56 10.83
N VAL A 67 10.51 -10.20 9.83
CA VAL A 67 10.15 -8.80 9.53
C VAL A 67 9.34 -8.19 10.67
N LEU A 68 8.34 -8.90 11.19
CA LEU A 68 7.52 -8.43 12.32
C LEU A 68 8.36 -8.28 13.61
N LYS A 69 9.33 -9.16 13.84
CA LYS A 69 10.24 -9.07 15.00
C LYS A 69 11.16 -7.85 14.90
N ASN A 70 11.76 -7.63 13.74
CA ASN A 70 12.77 -6.58 13.55
C ASN A 70 12.18 -5.18 13.37
N ARG A 71 10.93 -5.07 12.93
CA ARG A 71 10.22 -3.78 12.73
C ARG A 71 10.96 -2.76 11.87
N VAL A 72 11.75 -3.20 10.89
CA VAL A 72 12.44 -2.29 9.96
C VAL A 72 11.44 -1.78 8.92
N HIS A 73 11.23 -0.48 8.89
CA HIS A 73 10.38 0.16 7.90
C HIS A 73 11.07 0.16 6.53
N LEU A 74 10.34 -0.26 5.50
CA LEU A 74 10.88 -0.34 4.14
C LEU A 74 11.20 1.05 3.59
N VAL A 75 10.38 2.04 3.93
CA VAL A 75 10.56 3.43 3.50
C VAL A 75 11.92 4.00 3.89
N ASP A 76 12.50 3.59 5.02
CA ASP A 76 13.82 4.07 5.45
C ASP A 76 14.92 3.67 4.44
N THR A 77 14.79 2.49 3.84
CA THR A 77 15.67 2.04 2.75
C THR A 77 15.35 2.74 1.43
N LEU A 78 14.06 2.93 1.13
CA LEU A 78 13.61 3.51 -0.14
C LEU A 78 13.91 5.02 -0.27
N LYS A 79 14.05 5.72 0.84
CA LYS A 79 14.47 7.14 0.88
C LYS A 79 15.95 7.35 0.68
N ASP A 80 16.77 6.33 0.88
CA ASP A 80 18.22 6.47 0.79
C ASP A 80 18.69 6.53 -0.67
N LYS A 81 18.46 7.71 -1.27
CA LYS A 81 18.84 8.03 -2.65
C LYS A 81 20.29 7.71 -2.94
N GLU A 82 21.17 8.06 -2.00
CA GLU A 82 22.61 7.92 -2.20
C GLU A 82 23.00 6.44 -2.31
N THR A 83 22.52 5.61 -1.40
CA THR A 83 22.76 4.16 -1.45
C THR A 83 22.12 3.53 -2.67
N LEU A 84 20.86 3.86 -2.99
CA LEU A 84 20.14 3.28 -4.13
C LEU A 84 20.81 3.62 -5.46
N SER A 85 21.31 4.85 -5.64
CA SER A 85 21.99 5.28 -6.87
C SER A 85 23.31 4.56 -7.16
N LYS A 86 23.94 4.02 -6.11
CA LYS A 86 25.24 3.29 -6.21
C LYS A 86 25.06 1.79 -6.44
N LEU A 87 23.83 1.28 -6.38
CA LEU A 87 23.55 -0.14 -6.59
C LEU A 87 23.82 -0.54 -8.07
N PRO A 88 24.13 -1.81 -8.34
CA PRO A 88 24.27 -2.28 -9.71
C PRO A 88 22.96 -2.08 -10.50
N LYS A 89 23.06 -1.64 -11.76
CA LYS A 89 21.92 -1.25 -12.62
C LYS A 89 20.88 -2.36 -12.84
N ASN A 90 21.24 -3.60 -12.65
CA ASN A 90 20.37 -4.77 -12.79
C ASN A 90 19.67 -5.18 -11.48
N THR A 91 19.79 -4.38 -10.42
CA THR A 91 19.13 -4.65 -9.13
C THR A 91 17.78 -3.94 -9.03
N LEU A 92 16.87 -4.51 -8.24
CA LEU A 92 15.57 -3.91 -7.97
C LEU A 92 15.71 -2.50 -7.33
N GLY A 93 16.67 -2.33 -6.40
CA GLY A 93 16.89 -1.04 -5.75
C GLY A 93 17.33 0.05 -6.72
N TYR A 94 18.21 -0.27 -7.68
CA TYR A 94 18.60 0.70 -8.72
C TYR A 94 17.44 1.01 -9.68
N LYS A 95 16.67 0.01 -10.06
CA LYS A 95 15.48 0.21 -10.92
C LYS A 95 14.39 1.03 -10.23
N TYR A 96 14.20 0.86 -8.90
CA TYR A 96 13.36 1.73 -8.11
C TYR A 96 13.89 3.17 -8.09
N TYR A 97 15.20 3.36 -7.90
CA TYR A 97 15.83 4.67 -7.98
C TYR A 97 15.56 5.35 -9.33
N GLU A 98 15.77 4.64 -10.46
CA GLU A 98 15.47 5.17 -11.80
C GLU A 98 13.99 5.55 -11.92
N PHE A 99 13.06 4.71 -11.46
CA PHE A 99 11.63 4.94 -11.53
C PHE A 99 11.22 6.20 -10.76
N ILE A 100 11.63 6.33 -9.50
CA ILE A 100 11.29 7.47 -8.65
C ILE A 100 11.82 8.79 -9.27
N TYR A 101 13.04 8.81 -9.76
CA TYR A 101 13.62 10.04 -10.33
C TYR A 101 13.15 10.35 -11.74
N LYS A 102 12.89 9.36 -12.56
CA LYS A 102 12.31 9.53 -13.90
C LYS A 102 10.88 10.08 -13.84
N GLU A 103 10.11 9.59 -12.91
CA GLU A 103 8.72 10.01 -12.69
C GLU A 103 8.62 11.25 -11.78
N ASN A 104 9.77 11.77 -11.32
CA ASN A 104 9.85 12.93 -10.42
C ASN A 104 9.01 12.78 -9.14
N LEU A 105 9.04 11.56 -8.59
CA LEU A 105 8.30 11.17 -7.39
C LEU A 105 9.15 11.24 -6.12
N SER A 106 8.50 11.17 -4.98
CA SER A 106 9.16 10.94 -3.69
C SER A 106 8.40 9.90 -2.86
N PRO A 107 9.11 9.08 -2.05
CA PRO A 107 8.46 8.18 -1.10
C PRO A 107 7.57 8.92 -0.10
N GLU A 108 7.88 10.19 0.20
CA GLU A 108 7.10 11.07 1.07
C GLU A 108 5.72 11.37 0.49
N GLU A 109 5.62 11.58 -0.81
CA GLU A 109 4.33 11.83 -1.48
C GLU A 109 3.40 10.64 -1.35
N LEU A 110 3.89 9.41 -1.52
CA LEU A 110 3.14 8.18 -1.30
C LEU A 110 2.65 8.08 0.15
N ILE A 111 3.51 8.41 1.12
CA ILE A 111 3.14 8.43 2.54
C ILE A 111 2.03 9.46 2.79
N ASN A 112 2.21 10.69 2.31
CA ASN A 112 1.26 11.78 2.50
C ASN A 112 -0.10 11.46 1.87
N ALA A 113 -0.12 10.92 0.63
CA ALA A 113 -1.33 10.49 -0.04
C ALA A 113 -2.05 9.37 0.73
N SER A 114 -1.30 8.38 1.22
CA SER A 114 -1.83 7.31 2.07
C SER A 114 -2.37 7.84 3.40
N GLU A 115 -1.71 8.84 3.99
CA GLU A 115 -2.13 9.44 5.25
C GLU A 115 -3.36 10.32 5.12
N SER A 116 -3.49 11.06 4.02
CA SER A 116 -4.68 11.86 3.72
C SER A 116 -5.93 10.99 3.48
N SER A 117 -5.73 9.75 3.02
CA SER A 117 -6.81 8.77 2.83
C SER A 117 -7.19 8.01 4.11
N LYS A 118 -6.54 8.29 5.25
CA LYS A 118 -6.74 7.52 6.49
C LYS A 118 -8.20 7.50 6.94
N LYS A 119 -8.73 6.27 6.96
CA LYS A 119 -9.64 5.83 8.00
C LYS A 119 -8.82 5.38 9.18
N GLU A 120 -9.28 5.71 10.39
CA GLU A 120 -8.78 5.13 11.63
C GLU A 120 -8.57 3.63 11.45
N PHE A 121 -7.41 3.12 11.86
CA PHE A 121 -7.04 1.70 11.70
C PHE A 121 -7.95 0.75 12.52
N GLY A 122 -9.00 1.29 13.17
CA GLY A 122 -9.97 0.50 13.93
C GLY A 122 -9.30 -0.45 14.93
N ASN A 123 -9.93 -1.60 15.19
CA ASN A 123 -9.39 -2.66 16.07
C ASN A 123 -8.32 -3.53 15.36
N ARG A 124 -7.26 -2.93 14.82
CA ARG A 124 -6.12 -3.65 14.26
C ARG A 124 -5.02 -3.76 15.30
N THR A 125 -4.29 -4.87 15.26
CA THR A 125 -3.08 -5.04 16.07
C THR A 125 -1.93 -4.21 15.50
N ASP A 126 -0.92 -3.91 16.31
CA ASP A 126 0.30 -3.21 15.86
C ASP A 126 0.99 -3.96 14.72
N ASP A 127 0.93 -5.28 14.71
CA ASP A 127 1.47 -6.12 13.63
C ASP A 127 0.69 -5.95 12.33
N GLU A 128 -0.64 -5.88 12.40
CA GLU A 128 -1.49 -5.62 11.22
C GLU A 128 -1.27 -4.20 10.69
N ILE A 129 -1.08 -3.21 11.56
CA ILE A 129 -0.76 -1.83 11.18
C ILE A 129 0.60 -1.78 10.47
N PHE A 130 1.63 -2.35 11.07
CA PHE A 130 2.97 -2.43 10.49
C PHE A 130 2.97 -3.12 9.12
N PHE A 131 2.25 -4.24 9.00
CA PHE A 131 2.11 -4.95 7.73
C PHE A 131 1.45 -4.08 6.64
N ASN A 132 0.40 -3.31 6.98
CA ASN A 132 -0.27 -2.43 6.03
C ASN A 132 0.62 -1.25 5.60
N ILE A 133 1.39 -0.67 6.54
CA ILE A 133 2.40 0.35 6.23
C ILE A 133 3.42 -0.23 5.22
N ARG A 134 3.93 -1.43 5.49
CA ARG A 134 4.89 -2.08 4.60
C ARG A 134 4.32 -2.37 3.22
N LYS A 135 3.04 -2.78 3.12
CA LYS A 135 2.35 -2.96 1.83
C LYS A 135 2.29 -1.65 1.04
N ARG A 136 1.96 -0.55 1.71
CA ARG A 136 1.96 0.79 1.10
C ARG A 136 3.34 1.12 0.53
N ASP A 137 4.39 0.94 1.34
CA ASP A 137 5.76 1.25 0.96
C ASP A 137 6.27 0.36 -0.19
N MET A 138 5.64 -0.79 -0.43
CA MET A 138 5.96 -1.70 -1.56
C MET A 138 5.26 -1.31 -2.87
N HIS A 139 4.32 -0.37 -2.86
CA HIS A 139 3.50 -0.06 -4.05
C HIS A 139 4.34 0.29 -5.27
N ASP A 140 5.26 1.24 -5.14
CA ASP A 140 6.12 1.65 -6.26
C ASP A 140 7.09 0.55 -6.71
N LEU A 141 7.49 -0.34 -5.78
CA LEU A 141 8.27 -1.53 -6.15
C LEU A 141 7.47 -2.50 -7.03
N TRP A 142 6.14 -2.54 -6.88
CA TRP A 142 5.30 -3.36 -7.76
C TRP A 142 5.27 -2.79 -9.18
N HIS A 143 5.18 -1.46 -9.37
CA HIS A 143 5.34 -0.84 -10.68
C HIS A 143 6.65 -1.26 -11.33
N VAL A 144 7.76 -1.18 -10.59
CA VAL A 144 9.10 -1.56 -11.07
C VAL A 144 9.19 -3.04 -11.43
N THR A 145 8.59 -3.94 -10.65
CA THR A 145 8.70 -5.40 -10.85
C THR A 145 7.77 -5.93 -11.92
N THR A 146 6.61 -5.31 -12.09
CA THR A 146 5.60 -5.74 -13.08
C THR A 146 5.73 -5.03 -14.42
N GLY A 147 6.34 -3.83 -14.43
CA GLY A 147 6.42 -2.96 -15.58
C GLY A 147 5.12 -2.20 -15.91
N TYR A 148 4.10 -2.30 -15.07
CA TYR A 148 2.88 -1.49 -15.21
C TYR A 148 3.19 -0.02 -14.94
N GLY A 149 2.67 0.87 -15.78
CA GLY A 149 2.79 2.33 -15.61
C GLY A 149 1.87 2.87 -14.52
N ARG A 150 2.00 4.19 -14.26
CA ARG A 150 1.15 4.92 -13.31
C ARG A 150 -0.15 5.44 -13.94
N ASP A 151 -0.44 5.05 -15.17
CA ASP A 151 -1.73 5.35 -15.79
C ASP A 151 -2.87 4.58 -15.08
N PRO A 152 -4.14 5.00 -15.24
CA PRO A 152 -5.25 4.37 -14.52
C PRO A 152 -5.36 2.86 -14.71
N LEU A 153 -4.97 2.33 -15.88
CA LEU A 153 -5.00 0.90 -16.15
C LEU A 153 -3.86 0.17 -15.43
N GLY A 154 -2.66 0.78 -15.41
CA GLY A 154 -1.51 0.26 -14.68
C GLY A 154 -1.78 0.19 -13.18
N GLU A 155 -2.32 1.27 -12.59
CA GLU A 155 -2.71 1.31 -11.17
C GLU A 155 -3.77 0.27 -10.80
N LEU A 156 -4.70 -0.03 -11.69
CA LEU A 156 -5.72 -1.05 -11.49
C LEU A 156 -5.20 -2.48 -11.66
N SER A 157 -4.06 -2.64 -12.31
CA SER A 157 -3.46 -3.96 -12.61
C SER A 157 -2.53 -4.45 -11.50
N LEU A 158 -2.17 -3.60 -10.54
CA LEU A 158 -1.37 -3.90 -9.35
C LEU A 158 -2.25 -4.32 -8.17
#